data_df23b1b5e52862359d00d471d8709647
#
_entry.id   df23b1b5e52862359d00d471d8709647
#
_cell.length_a   1.000
_cell.length_b   1.000
_cell.length_c   1.000
_cell.angle_alpha   90.00
_cell.angle_beta   90.00
_cell.angle_gamma   90.00
#
_symmetry.space_group_name_H-M   'P 1'
#
loop_
_entity.id
_entity.type
_entity.pdbx_description
1 polymer ?
#
loop_
_entity_poly.entity_id
_entity_poly.type
_entity_poly.pdbx_seq_one_letter_code
_entity_poly.pdbx_strand_id
1 'polypeptide(L)'
;MRIRGFYPILKDYRDQLCGGVVHCFTDEKTALYDYLDMDMYIGITGWICDERRGQHLLELVKDIPHDRLLLETDAPYLLPRSLRPKPKTRRNEPAWLTEVLSTVARYTERSPADIAEETTANARRLFGI
;
A
#
# COMPACT_ATOMS: atom_id res chain seq x y z
N MET A 1 10.58 7.84 -3.22
CA MET A 1 11.72 8.00 -4.15
C MET A 1 11.53 7.12 -5.36
N ARG A 2 11.52 7.70 -6.53
CA ARG A 2 11.42 6.92 -7.78
C ARG A 2 12.75 6.24 -8.05
N ILE A 3 12.76 4.91 -8.10
CA ILE A 3 13.95 4.16 -8.46
C ILE A 3 14.12 4.29 -9.98
N ARG A 4 15.06 5.13 -10.39
CA ARG A 4 15.37 5.29 -11.83
C ARG A 4 15.82 3.94 -12.40
N GLY A 5 15.18 3.51 -13.46
CA GLY A 5 15.51 2.26 -14.14
C GLY A 5 14.66 1.05 -13.73
N PHE A 6 13.91 1.09 -12.61
CA PHE A 6 13.06 -0.03 -12.23
C PHE A 6 11.87 -0.21 -13.18
N TYR A 7 11.16 0.88 -13.47
CA TYR A 7 9.99 0.83 -14.34
C TYR A 7 10.27 0.24 -15.73
N PRO A 8 11.32 0.67 -16.46
CA PRO A 8 11.63 0.07 -17.77
C PRO A 8 11.92 -1.42 -17.68
N ILE A 9 12.65 -1.85 -16.65
CA ILE A 9 12.97 -3.27 -16.46
C ILE A 9 11.69 -4.06 -16.18
N LEU A 10 10.84 -3.58 -15.29
CA LEU A 10 9.58 -4.23 -14.99
C LEU A 10 8.69 -4.33 -16.23
N LYS A 11 8.63 -3.27 -17.02
CA LYS A 11 7.85 -3.23 -18.26
C LYS A 11 8.32 -4.29 -19.26
N ASP A 12 9.63 -4.46 -19.39
CA ASP A 12 10.21 -5.44 -20.31
C ASP A 12 9.89 -6.89 -19.94
N TYR A 13 9.75 -7.17 -18.63
CA TYR A 13 9.51 -8.53 -18.13
C TYR A 13 8.07 -8.78 -17.69
N ARG A 14 7.21 -7.76 -17.70
CA ARG A 14 5.86 -7.87 -17.12
C ARG A 14 5.05 -9.05 -17.67
N ASP A 15 5.12 -9.31 -18.96
CA ASP A 15 4.37 -10.38 -19.61
C ASP A 15 4.84 -11.78 -19.20
N GLN A 16 6.01 -11.88 -18.59
CA GLN A 16 6.59 -13.13 -18.11
C GLN A 16 6.21 -13.40 -16.64
N LEU A 17 5.52 -12.47 -15.99
CA LEU A 17 5.14 -12.56 -14.58
C LEU A 17 3.64 -12.86 -14.46
N CYS A 18 3.29 -13.72 -13.51
CA CYS A 18 1.88 -14.01 -13.19
C CYS A 18 1.17 -12.78 -12.60
N GLY A 19 1.93 -11.90 -11.97
CA GLY A 19 1.45 -10.70 -11.30
C GLY A 19 2.56 -10.14 -10.45
N GLY A 20 2.27 -9.07 -9.73
CA GLY A 20 3.24 -8.49 -8.82
C GLY A 20 2.64 -7.38 -7.99
N VAL A 21 3.32 -7.03 -6.91
CA VAL A 21 2.96 -5.91 -6.06
C VAL A 21 4.09 -4.89 -6.04
N VAL A 22 3.72 -3.62 -6.16
CA VAL A 22 4.64 -2.52 -5.89
C VAL A 22 4.65 -2.34 -4.38
N HIS A 23 5.63 -2.94 -3.74
CA HIS A 23 5.78 -2.95 -2.29
C HIS A 23 6.09 -1.56 -1.76
N CYS A 24 5.40 -1.16 -0.69
CA CYS A 24 5.65 0.09 0.01
C CYS A 24 5.63 1.31 -0.93
N PHE A 25 4.52 1.47 -1.66
CA PHE A 25 4.38 2.57 -2.60
C PHE A 25 4.42 3.93 -1.87
N THR A 26 5.34 4.79 -2.27
CA THR A 26 5.51 6.14 -1.70
C THR A 26 5.76 7.22 -2.76
N ASP A 27 5.66 6.85 -4.03
CA ASP A 27 5.95 7.72 -5.17
C ASP A 27 4.75 8.63 -5.51
N GLU A 28 4.82 9.28 -6.62
CA GLU A 28 3.85 10.27 -7.08
C GLU A 28 2.81 9.65 -8.02
N LYS A 29 1.81 10.46 -8.39
CA LYS A 29 0.67 10.07 -9.21
C LYS A 29 1.07 9.42 -10.54
N THR A 30 2.05 9.99 -11.23
CA THR A 30 2.51 9.46 -12.52
C THR A 30 3.00 8.02 -12.38
N ALA A 31 3.82 7.75 -11.34
CA ALA A 31 4.30 6.40 -11.07
C ALA A 31 3.17 5.44 -10.72
N LEU A 32 2.19 5.90 -9.94
CA LEU A 32 1.03 5.09 -9.59
C LEU A 32 0.30 4.60 -10.84
N TYR A 33 -0.02 5.51 -11.75
CA TYR A 33 -0.72 5.15 -12.97
C TYR A 33 0.12 4.29 -13.90
N ASP A 34 1.43 4.52 -13.97
CA ASP A 34 2.34 3.66 -14.73
C ASP A 34 2.28 2.20 -14.24
N TYR A 35 2.28 1.99 -12.93
CA TYR A 35 2.19 0.64 -12.36
C TYR A 35 0.80 0.03 -12.54
N LEU A 36 -0.26 0.82 -12.39
CA LEU A 36 -1.63 0.34 -12.63
C LEU A 36 -1.84 -0.05 -14.08
N ASP A 37 -1.25 0.69 -15.02
CA ASP A 37 -1.31 0.36 -16.45
C ASP A 37 -0.62 -0.99 -16.77
N MET A 38 0.29 -1.42 -15.92
CA MET A 38 0.92 -2.74 -16.00
C MET A 38 0.19 -3.80 -15.17
N ASP A 39 -0.99 -3.49 -14.68
CA ASP A 39 -1.82 -4.41 -13.89
C ASP A 39 -1.14 -4.89 -12.60
N MET A 40 -0.36 -4.01 -11.99
CA MET A 40 0.31 -4.29 -10.72
C MET A 40 -0.61 -4.00 -9.54
N TYR A 41 -0.48 -4.80 -8.48
CA TYR A 41 -1.04 -4.46 -7.17
C TYR A 41 -0.19 -3.39 -6.51
N ILE A 42 -0.79 -2.59 -5.65
CA ILE A 42 -0.13 -1.48 -4.94
C ILE A 42 -0.19 -1.74 -3.44
N GLY A 43 0.96 -1.86 -2.81
CA GLY A 43 1.07 -2.07 -1.37
C GLY A 43 1.24 -0.77 -0.60
N ILE A 44 0.35 -0.53 0.34
CA ILE A 44 0.33 0.66 1.21
C ILE A 44 0.76 0.27 2.62
N THR A 45 1.75 0.96 3.14
CA THR A 45 2.33 0.72 4.47
C THR A 45 1.97 1.85 5.45
N GLY A 46 2.57 1.83 6.63
CA GLY A 46 2.44 2.89 7.63
C GLY A 46 2.91 4.28 7.18
N TRP A 47 3.55 4.40 6.02
CA TRP A 47 3.85 5.71 5.44
C TRP A 47 2.61 6.58 5.25
N ILE A 48 1.47 5.97 4.96
CA ILE A 48 0.20 6.73 4.82
C ILE A 48 -0.23 7.40 6.13
N CYS A 49 0.27 6.90 7.25
CA CYS A 49 0.01 7.44 8.59
C CYS A 49 1.04 8.50 9.02
N ASP A 50 2.02 8.82 8.18
CA ASP A 50 3.06 9.80 8.50
C ASP A 50 2.63 11.19 8.00
N GLU A 51 2.25 12.03 8.94
CA GLU A 51 1.78 13.40 8.66
C GLU A 51 2.85 14.30 8.04
N ARG A 52 4.11 13.89 8.12
CA ARG A 52 5.24 14.68 7.59
C ARG A 52 5.57 14.32 6.14
N ARG A 53 5.41 13.05 5.76
CA ARG A 53 5.91 12.52 4.48
C ARG A 53 4.86 11.75 3.68
N GLY A 54 3.72 11.41 4.29
CA GLY A 54 2.69 10.59 3.68
C GLY A 54 1.47 11.35 3.16
N GLN A 55 1.47 12.67 3.23
CA GLN A 55 0.31 13.50 2.87
C GLN A 55 -0.18 13.22 1.44
N HIS A 56 0.74 13.12 0.48
CA HIS A 56 0.38 12.84 -0.91
C HIS A 56 -0.29 11.47 -1.08
N LEU A 57 0.05 10.50 -0.23
CA LEU A 57 -0.56 9.16 -0.29
C LEU A 57 -2.04 9.18 0.08
N LEU A 58 -2.45 10.10 0.94
CA LEU A 58 -3.85 10.23 1.34
C LEU A 58 -4.74 10.58 0.15
N GLU A 59 -4.22 11.35 -0.80
CA GLU A 59 -4.93 11.66 -2.03
C GLU A 59 -4.83 10.52 -3.05
N LEU A 60 -3.65 9.93 -3.19
CA LEU A 60 -3.41 8.89 -4.20
C LEU A 60 -4.11 7.58 -3.90
N VAL A 61 -4.31 7.23 -2.63
CA VAL A 61 -4.96 5.97 -2.26
C VAL A 61 -6.37 5.86 -2.82
N LYS A 62 -7.04 6.99 -3.05
CA LYS A 62 -8.37 7.03 -3.66
C LYS A 62 -8.37 6.55 -5.11
N ASP A 63 -7.24 6.68 -5.78
CA ASP A 63 -7.10 6.33 -7.20
C ASP A 63 -6.74 4.86 -7.41
N ILE A 64 -6.42 4.13 -6.34
CA ILE A 64 -6.09 2.71 -6.44
C ILE A 64 -7.37 1.90 -6.59
N PRO A 65 -7.52 1.12 -7.68
CA PRO A 65 -8.68 0.25 -7.86
C PRO A 65 -8.85 -0.73 -6.69
N HIS A 66 -10.08 -1.06 -6.37
CA HIS A 66 -10.41 -1.96 -5.26
C HIS A 66 -9.73 -3.33 -5.38
N ASP A 67 -9.56 -3.82 -6.60
CA ASP A 67 -8.96 -5.11 -6.89
C ASP A 67 -7.44 -5.05 -7.05
N ARG A 68 -6.81 -3.91 -6.73
CA ARG A 68 -5.35 -3.72 -6.82
C ARG A 68 -4.72 -3.22 -5.52
N LEU A 69 -5.50 -2.96 -4.49
CA LEU A 69 -5.00 -2.45 -3.21
C LEU A 69 -4.56 -3.59 -2.30
N LEU A 70 -3.37 -3.46 -1.73
CA LEU A 70 -2.87 -4.31 -0.66
C LEU A 70 -2.39 -3.45 0.51
N LEU A 71 -2.48 -3.97 1.71
CA LEU A 71 -1.98 -3.32 2.92
C LEU A 71 -0.80 -4.10 3.48
N GLU A 72 0.20 -3.38 3.96
CA GLU A 72 1.46 -3.94 4.43
C GLU A 72 1.88 -3.30 5.75
N THR A 73 2.62 -4.04 6.56
CA THR A 73 3.18 -3.50 7.82
C THR A 73 4.62 -3.05 7.67
N ASP A 74 5.42 -3.82 6.97
CA ASP A 74 6.87 -3.70 6.91
C ASP A 74 7.54 -3.84 8.29
N ALA A 75 6.86 -4.52 9.22
CA ALA A 75 7.38 -4.74 10.57
C ALA A 75 8.76 -5.41 10.52
N PRO A 76 9.69 -5.04 11.40
CA PRO A 76 9.55 -4.16 12.57
C PRO A 76 9.68 -2.66 12.29
N TYR A 77 9.72 -2.28 11.02
CA TYR A 77 9.86 -0.90 10.55
C TYR A 77 8.49 -0.25 10.30
N LEU A 78 8.50 1.04 10.05
CA LEU A 78 7.33 1.83 9.64
C LEU A 78 6.15 1.79 10.63
N LEU A 79 6.45 1.86 11.94
CA LEU A 79 5.40 1.99 12.95
C LEU A 79 4.49 3.18 12.59
N PRO A 80 3.16 2.95 12.46
CA PRO A 80 2.23 4.04 12.11
C PRO A 80 2.30 5.18 13.14
N ARG A 81 2.60 6.39 12.67
CA ARG A 81 2.76 7.56 13.55
C ARG A 81 1.45 8.04 14.17
N SER A 82 0.33 7.65 13.59
CA SER A 82 -1.01 8.02 14.06
C SER A 82 -1.52 7.18 15.22
N LEU A 83 -0.81 6.13 15.63
CA LEU A 83 -1.22 5.28 16.75
C LEU A 83 -1.41 6.06 18.03
N ARG A 84 -2.56 5.84 18.69
CA ARG A 84 -2.90 6.41 20.01
C ARG A 84 -3.57 5.33 20.88
N PRO A 85 -3.14 5.15 22.13
CA PRO A 85 -2.01 5.80 22.77
C PRO A 85 -0.70 5.44 22.07
N LYS A 86 0.27 6.38 22.08
CA LYS A 86 1.55 6.19 21.40
C LYS A 86 2.30 5.01 22.03
N PRO A 87 2.73 4.01 21.22
CA PRO A 87 3.50 2.89 21.76
C PRO A 87 4.81 3.35 22.42
N LYS A 88 5.23 2.59 23.45
CA LYS A 88 6.47 2.90 24.18
C LYS A 88 7.74 2.63 23.38
N THR A 89 7.66 1.81 22.36
CA THR A 89 8.76 1.45 21.47
C THR A 89 8.44 1.86 20.05
N ARG A 90 9.48 2.06 19.22
CA ARG A 90 9.32 2.32 17.78
C ARG A 90 9.18 1.04 16.95
N ARG A 91 9.23 -0.12 17.60
CA ARG A 91 9.13 -1.40 16.93
C ARG A 91 7.71 -1.63 16.46
N ASN A 92 7.54 -1.75 15.14
CA ASN A 92 6.27 -2.13 14.55
C ASN A 92 6.06 -3.64 14.66
N GLU A 93 4.79 -4.05 14.61
CA GLU A 93 4.39 -5.46 14.59
C GLU A 93 3.13 -5.63 13.73
N PRO A 94 2.87 -6.85 13.22
CA PRO A 94 1.72 -7.07 12.32
C PRO A 94 0.37 -6.66 12.89
N ALA A 95 0.21 -6.70 14.20
CA ALA A 95 -1.02 -6.27 14.88
C ALA A 95 -1.42 -4.82 14.54
N TRP A 96 -0.44 -3.96 14.24
CA TRP A 96 -0.70 -2.54 13.91
C TRP A 96 -1.16 -2.32 12.46
N LEU A 97 -1.32 -3.37 11.67
CA LEU A 97 -1.92 -3.26 10.33
C LEU A 97 -3.31 -2.63 10.40
N THR A 98 -4.01 -2.78 11.50
CA THR A 98 -5.33 -2.16 11.73
C THR A 98 -5.29 -0.64 11.63
N GLU A 99 -4.18 0.00 11.99
CA GLU A 99 -4.03 1.45 11.87
C GLU A 99 -3.90 1.89 10.41
N VAL A 100 -3.16 1.13 9.60
CA VAL A 100 -3.08 1.37 8.16
C VAL A 100 -4.46 1.19 7.53
N LEU A 101 -5.16 0.12 7.91
CA LEU A 101 -6.53 -0.15 7.45
C LEU A 101 -7.48 1.01 7.76
N SER A 102 -7.47 1.49 8.99
CA SER A 102 -8.34 2.59 9.43
C SER A 102 -8.05 3.88 8.65
N THR A 103 -6.79 4.17 8.40
CA THR A 103 -6.39 5.36 7.65
C THR A 103 -6.86 5.27 6.20
N VAL A 104 -6.65 4.13 5.55
CA VAL A 104 -7.10 3.90 4.17
C VAL A 104 -8.62 4.00 4.08
N ALA A 105 -9.34 3.38 5.01
CA ALA A 105 -10.80 3.43 5.04
C ALA A 105 -11.30 4.88 5.13
N ARG A 106 -10.71 5.67 6.03
CA ARG A 106 -11.10 7.07 6.22
C ARG A 106 -10.94 7.89 4.94
N TYR A 107 -9.79 7.78 4.28
CA TYR A 107 -9.47 8.62 3.13
C TYR A 107 -10.04 8.11 1.81
N THR A 108 -10.51 6.87 1.76
CA THR A 108 -11.27 6.35 0.61
C THR A 108 -12.77 6.43 0.81
N GLU A 109 -13.24 6.92 1.96
CA GLU A 109 -14.66 7.01 2.32
C GLU A 109 -15.36 5.65 2.24
N ARG A 110 -14.65 4.58 2.64
CA ARG A 110 -15.14 3.21 2.63
C ARG A 110 -15.05 2.61 4.02
N SER A 111 -15.89 1.62 4.30
CA SER A 111 -15.87 0.98 5.61
C SER A 111 -14.58 0.18 5.82
N PRO A 112 -14.04 0.11 7.05
CA PRO A 112 -12.91 -0.77 7.35
C PRO A 112 -13.18 -2.23 6.99
N ALA A 113 -14.42 -2.69 7.14
CA ALA A 113 -14.80 -4.07 6.78
C ALA A 113 -14.65 -4.31 5.28
N ASP A 114 -15.09 -3.38 4.44
CA ASP A 114 -14.96 -3.49 2.99
C ASP A 114 -13.48 -3.52 2.56
N ILE A 115 -12.66 -2.61 3.11
CA ILE A 115 -11.23 -2.58 2.82
C ILE A 115 -10.57 -3.89 3.26
N ALA A 116 -10.89 -4.41 4.44
CA ALA A 116 -10.35 -5.66 4.94
C ALA A 116 -10.70 -6.84 4.02
N GLU A 117 -11.97 -6.94 3.62
CA GLU A 117 -12.43 -8.00 2.73
C GLU A 117 -11.75 -7.94 1.36
N GLU A 118 -11.71 -6.77 0.75
CA GLU A 118 -11.13 -6.59 -0.58
C GLU A 118 -9.62 -6.84 -0.61
N THR A 119 -8.89 -6.28 0.36
CA THR A 119 -7.44 -6.47 0.40
C THR A 119 -7.07 -7.91 0.72
N THR A 120 -7.86 -8.60 1.53
CA THR A 120 -7.69 -10.02 1.77
C THR A 120 -7.92 -10.83 0.49
N ALA A 121 -8.99 -10.54 -0.24
CA ALA A 121 -9.27 -11.21 -1.52
C ALA A 121 -8.16 -10.94 -2.54
N ASN A 122 -7.64 -9.72 -2.59
CA ASN A 122 -6.54 -9.35 -3.47
C ASN A 122 -5.26 -10.12 -3.14
N ALA A 123 -4.92 -10.22 -1.86
CA ALA A 123 -3.74 -10.97 -1.42
C ALA A 123 -3.86 -12.46 -1.79
N ARG A 124 -5.02 -13.05 -1.57
CA ARG A 124 -5.27 -14.43 -1.95
C ARG A 124 -5.12 -14.66 -3.45
N ARG A 125 -5.64 -13.74 -4.25
CA ARG A 125 -5.54 -13.82 -5.70
C ARG A 125 -4.10 -13.69 -6.18
N LEU A 126 -3.36 -12.73 -5.67
CA LEU A 126 -1.96 -12.50 -6.07
C LEU A 126 -1.07 -13.68 -5.68
N PHE A 127 -1.21 -14.18 -4.46
CA PHE A 127 -0.34 -15.22 -3.92
C PHE A 127 -0.86 -16.64 -4.16
N GLY A 128 -2.05 -16.81 -4.70
CA GLY A 128 -2.61 -18.13 -5.01
C GLY A 128 -2.95 -18.96 -3.78
N ILE A 129 -3.45 -18.33 -2.73
CA ILE A 129 -3.77 -19.00 -1.47
C ILE A 129 -5.24 -18.91 -1.10
#